data_8bb3f0103031ca57969766d728798988
#
_entry.id   8bb3f0103031ca57969766d728798988
#
_cell.length_a   1.000
_cell.length_b   1.000
_cell.length_c   1.000
_cell.angle_alpha   90.00
_cell.angle_beta   90.00
_cell.angle_gamma   90.00
#
_symmetry.space_group_name_H-M   'P 1'
#
loop_
_entity.id
_entity.type
_entity.pdbx_description
1 polymer ?
#
loop_
_entity_poly.entity_id
_entity_poly.type
_entity_poly.pdbx_seq_one_letter_code
_entity_poly.pdbx_strand_id
1 'polypeptide(L)'
;MNLCHVGQNGDYIMNEMFCFQCQQTAHNTGCEGKTGVCGKKADTANYQDELIGALIGLARAAENGNPTEKTDELVLKGLFTTITNVNFNNETIKKLKTEIEKEKGRINSEHFEDYDMTNIWDAHEDVRSLKSLVLFGIKGMAAYAYHSLVLGKTDREVTDFFYKALRLIGEDASPDALLELVMETGKVNFKCMAMLDAANTDAYGDPVPTTVPLTIEKGPFIVVSGHDLHDMKLLLEQTKGKGINIYTHSEMLPAHGYPKLKEYPHLKGNFGTGWQNQQSEFHNIPAPILFTTNCIMPVRQSYCDRVFTTSIVSYPELVHIGDDKDFTPVIEKAIECGGYDEDKEMTGMNGGHIVTTGFAHNAVLSNAEKIVKLVKEGKIKHFFLIGGCDGASPSRSYYTDFAKMTPPDTIILTLACGKYRINDLDLGDIEGIPRILDCGQCNDAYSAVKIALALADAFGCGVNDLPLTLVLSWYEQKAVCILLSLLYLGIKNIYLGPTIPAFVSPGVLNVLVEKFGLTPVDTPEHDLSAIMSAKS
;
A
#
# COMPACT_ATOMS: atom_id res chain seq x y z
N MET A 1 32.99 15.31 14.80
CA MET A 1 32.90 16.22 15.96
C MET A 1 31.42 16.33 16.33
N ASN A 2 31.12 15.95 17.57
CA ASN A 2 29.78 15.92 18.14
C ASN A 2 29.16 17.31 18.23
N LEU A 3 27.93 17.46 17.82
CA LEU A 3 27.06 18.53 18.31
C LEU A 3 25.72 17.91 18.71
N CYS A 4 25.68 17.42 19.95
CA CYS A 4 24.43 17.25 20.68
C CYS A 4 24.06 18.62 21.25
N HIS A 5 23.02 19.27 20.74
CA HIS A 5 22.37 20.35 21.45
C HIS A 5 21.24 19.77 22.30
N VAL A 6 21.41 19.84 23.60
CA VAL A 6 20.40 19.59 24.63
C VAL A 6 19.46 20.79 24.62
N GLY A 7 18.24 20.59 24.09
CA GLY A 7 17.13 21.53 24.30
C GLY A 7 16.59 21.40 25.73
N GLN A 8 16.71 22.46 26.48
CA GLN A 8 16.03 22.62 27.76
C GLN A 8 14.56 22.97 27.53
N ASN A 9 13.70 21.98 27.42
CA ASN A 9 12.28 22.05 27.78
C ASN A 9 11.84 20.62 28.11
N GLY A 10 11.14 20.45 29.20
CA GLY A 10 10.87 19.17 29.85
C GLY A 10 10.01 18.17 29.10
N ASP A 11 10.42 17.79 27.92
CA ASP A 11 9.90 16.63 27.24
C ASP A 11 10.58 15.39 27.84
N TYR A 12 9.81 14.54 28.48
CA TYR A 12 10.23 13.18 28.81
C TYR A 12 10.58 12.48 27.49
N ILE A 13 11.86 12.30 27.21
CA ILE A 13 12.32 11.49 26.09
C ILE A 13 11.90 10.06 26.41
N MET A 14 10.82 9.58 25.82
CA MET A 14 10.47 8.17 25.85
C MET A 14 11.55 7.42 25.06
N ASN A 15 12.48 6.79 25.78
CA ASN A 15 13.65 6.14 25.20
C ASN A 15 13.33 4.76 24.61
N GLU A 16 12.10 4.27 24.75
CA GLU A 16 11.67 2.93 24.34
C GLU A 16 10.36 2.99 23.57
N MET A 17 10.20 2.08 22.64
CA MET A 17 9.01 1.92 21.81
C MET A 17 8.51 0.49 21.84
N PHE A 18 7.23 0.30 21.50
CA PHE A 18 6.69 -0.96 21.04
C PHE A 18 6.01 -0.78 19.69
N CYS A 19 6.32 -1.62 18.69
CA CYS A 19 5.66 -1.57 17.40
C CYS A 19 5.74 -2.92 16.68
N PHE A 20 4.62 -3.49 16.30
CA PHE A 20 4.52 -4.78 15.59
C PHE A 20 3.63 -4.72 14.34
N GLN A 21 3.41 -3.50 13.82
CA GLN A 21 2.40 -3.25 12.78
C GLN A 21 2.80 -3.64 11.34
N CYS A 22 4.04 -4.10 11.11
CA CYS A 22 4.53 -4.48 9.77
C CYS A 22 5.27 -5.82 9.77
N GLN A 23 5.42 -6.39 8.59
CA GLN A 23 6.07 -7.68 8.39
C GLN A 23 7.56 -7.70 8.80
N GLN A 24 8.23 -6.54 8.79
CA GLN A 24 9.63 -6.41 9.18
C GLN A 24 9.84 -6.31 10.70
N THR A 25 8.78 -6.39 11.50
CA THR A 25 8.92 -6.26 12.95
C THR A 25 9.95 -7.23 13.50
N ALA A 26 10.74 -6.76 14.46
CA ALA A 26 11.86 -7.53 14.99
C ALA A 26 11.41 -8.90 15.51
N HIS A 27 12.11 -9.95 15.07
CA HIS A 27 11.86 -11.35 15.47
C HIS A 27 10.42 -11.86 15.27
N ASN A 28 9.61 -11.13 14.47
CA ASN A 28 8.17 -11.37 14.33
C ASN A 28 7.39 -11.32 15.67
N THR A 29 7.86 -10.49 16.62
CA THR A 29 7.22 -10.28 17.93
C THR A 29 6.91 -8.83 18.21
N GLY A 30 7.82 -7.92 17.87
CA GLY A 30 7.71 -6.48 18.06
C GLY A 30 9.07 -5.79 17.97
N CYS A 31 9.08 -4.56 17.48
CA CYS A 31 10.22 -3.66 17.62
C CYS A 31 10.15 -3.00 18.98
N GLU A 32 11.20 -3.16 19.77
CA GLU A 32 11.35 -2.59 21.11
C GLU A 32 12.62 -1.75 21.19
N GLY A 33 12.76 -0.96 22.25
CA GLY A 33 13.95 -0.12 22.49
C GLY A 33 13.97 1.16 21.65
N LYS A 34 15.12 1.53 21.09
CA LYS A 34 15.35 2.89 20.55
C LYS A 34 14.94 3.08 19.10
N THR A 35 14.88 2.01 18.30
CA THR A 35 14.66 2.11 16.85
C THR A 35 14.03 0.84 16.30
N GLY A 36 13.00 0.98 15.50
CA GLY A 36 12.39 -0.13 14.76
C GLY A 36 13.25 -0.55 13.55
N VAL A 37 12.99 -1.75 13.01
CA VAL A 37 13.69 -2.30 11.83
C VAL A 37 13.53 -1.39 10.61
N CYS A 38 12.40 -0.69 10.47
CA CYS A 38 12.16 0.29 9.40
C CYS A 38 12.94 1.61 9.57
N GLY A 39 13.73 1.76 10.62
CA GLY A 39 14.45 2.99 10.95
C GLY A 39 13.64 4.04 11.74
N LYS A 40 12.38 3.76 12.08
CA LYS A 40 11.56 4.62 12.93
C LYS A 40 12.18 4.69 14.33
N LYS A 41 12.37 5.91 14.85
CA LYS A 41 12.87 6.13 16.21
C LYS A 41 11.76 5.92 17.25
N ALA A 42 12.14 5.68 18.51
CA ALA A 42 11.19 5.47 19.59
C ALA A 42 10.25 6.67 19.79
N ASP A 43 10.76 7.88 19.78
CA ASP A 43 9.97 9.11 19.88
C ASP A 43 8.93 9.21 18.75
N THR A 44 9.31 8.91 17.51
CA THR A 44 8.39 8.89 16.37
C THR A 44 7.28 7.85 16.55
N ALA A 45 7.62 6.66 17.05
CA ALA A 45 6.62 5.61 17.31
C ALA A 45 5.61 6.05 18.37
N ASN A 46 6.12 6.62 19.48
CA ASN A 46 5.29 7.11 20.58
C ASN A 46 4.39 8.28 20.16
N TYR A 47 4.89 9.25 19.37
CA TYR A 47 4.05 10.31 18.82
C TYR A 47 2.97 9.79 17.87
N GLN A 48 3.24 8.71 17.13
CA GLN A 48 2.21 8.06 16.32
C GLN A 48 1.16 7.36 17.18
N ASP A 49 1.53 6.75 18.30
CA ASP A 49 0.58 6.17 19.26
C ASP A 49 -0.26 7.26 19.94
N GLU A 50 0.36 8.36 20.37
CA GLU A 50 -0.36 9.52 20.88
C GLU A 50 -1.34 10.11 19.84
N LEU A 51 -0.96 10.16 18.56
CA LEU A 51 -1.84 10.60 17.48
C LEU A 51 -3.05 9.69 17.33
N ILE A 52 -2.88 8.36 17.42
CA ILE A 52 -4.00 7.42 17.43
C ILE A 52 -4.88 7.60 18.67
N GLY A 53 -4.27 7.81 19.84
CA GLY A 53 -5.01 8.13 21.07
C GLY A 53 -5.88 9.38 20.93
N ALA A 54 -5.35 10.44 20.32
CA ALA A 54 -6.09 11.67 20.01
C ALA A 54 -7.24 11.43 19.02
N LEU A 55 -7.05 10.57 18.00
CA LEU A 55 -8.11 10.20 17.06
C LEU A 55 -9.23 9.40 17.74
N ILE A 56 -8.91 8.52 18.69
CA ILE A 56 -9.93 7.82 19.48
C ILE A 56 -10.71 8.83 20.33
N GLY A 57 -10.03 9.80 20.97
CA GLY A 57 -10.68 10.91 21.68
C GLY A 57 -11.59 11.75 20.78
N LEU A 58 -11.13 12.07 19.56
CA LEU A 58 -11.93 12.78 18.56
C LEU A 58 -13.17 11.97 18.13
N ALA A 59 -13.03 10.66 17.92
CA ALA A 59 -14.14 9.79 17.57
C ALA A 59 -15.21 9.71 18.67
N ARG A 60 -14.80 9.72 19.94
CA ARG A 60 -15.72 9.83 21.09
C ARG A 60 -16.43 11.18 21.14
N ALA A 61 -15.71 12.27 20.90
CA ALA A 61 -16.29 13.61 20.85
C ALA A 61 -17.30 13.76 19.69
N ALA A 62 -17.05 13.10 18.57
CA ALA A 62 -17.90 13.14 17.37
C ALA A 62 -19.25 12.43 17.55
N GLU A 63 -19.38 11.46 18.47
CA GLU A 63 -20.61 10.69 18.69
C GLU A 63 -21.81 11.58 19.02
N ASN A 64 -21.60 12.59 19.87
CA ASN A 64 -22.63 13.56 20.26
C ASN A 64 -22.26 15.00 19.84
N GLY A 65 -21.26 15.14 18.97
CA GLY A 65 -20.75 16.40 18.47
C GLY A 65 -21.24 16.74 17.06
N ASN A 66 -20.62 17.73 16.46
CA ASN A 66 -20.93 18.19 15.11
C ASN A 66 -19.69 18.08 14.20
N PRO A 67 -19.30 16.85 13.77
CA PRO A 67 -18.20 16.66 12.84
C PRO A 67 -18.51 17.31 11.48
N THR A 68 -17.48 17.74 10.78
CA THR A 68 -17.55 18.37 9.46
C THR A 68 -16.61 17.66 8.50
N GLU A 69 -16.63 18.02 7.23
CA GLU A 69 -15.66 17.52 6.23
C GLU A 69 -14.21 17.72 6.67
N LYS A 70 -13.91 18.81 7.39
CA LYS A 70 -12.60 19.02 7.99
C LYS A 70 -12.28 17.98 9.07
N THR A 71 -13.26 17.61 9.87
CA THR A 71 -13.09 16.55 10.88
C THR A 71 -12.80 15.22 10.22
N ASP A 72 -13.55 14.90 9.16
CA ASP A 72 -13.37 13.68 8.36
C ASP A 72 -11.95 13.64 7.74
N GLU A 73 -11.51 14.73 7.15
CA GLU A 73 -10.16 14.87 6.59
C GLU A 73 -9.06 14.65 7.64
N LEU A 74 -9.21 15.21 8.85
CA LEU A 74 -8.25 15.03 9.94
C LEU A 74 -8.17 13.57 10.39
N VAL A 75 -9.30 12.85 10.44
CA VAL A 75 -9.30 11.41 10.75
C VAL A 75 -8.51 10.64 9.69
N LEU A 76 -8.75 10.89 8.40
CA LEU A 76 -8.04 10.22 7.32
C LEU A 76 -6.54 10.54 7.34
N LYS A 77 -6.17 11.81 7.45
CA LYS A 77 -4.77 12.25 7.52
C LYS A 77 -4.05 11.65 8.74
N GLY A 78 -4.71 11.63 9.90
CA GLY A 78 -4.13 11.08 11.13
C GLY A 78 -3.87 9.58 11.03
N LEU A 79 -4.84 8.79 10.58
CA LEU A 79 -4.67 7.36 10.37
C LEU A 79 -3.59 7.06 9.32
N PHE A 80 -3.63 7.74 8.17
CA PHE A 80 -2.67 7.53 7.09
C PHE A 80 -1.24 7.90 7.51
N THR A 81 -1.05 8.98 8.29
CA THR A 81 0.25 9.40 8.83
C THR A 81 0.93 8.28 9.64
N THR A 82 0.16 7.41 10.28
CA THR A 82 0.68 6.34 11.14
C THR A 82 0.92 5.01 10.44
N ILE A 83 0.68 4.92 9.14
CA ILE A 83 1.04 3.74 8.31
C ILE A 83 2.56 3.59 8.26
N THR A 84 3.02 2.35 8.13
CA THR A 84 4.46 2.04 8.01
C THR A 84 5.09 2.76 6.82
N ASN A 85 6.26 3.38 7.04
CA ASN A 85 7.05 4.07 6.02
C ASN A 85 6.30 5.22 5.30
N VAL A 86 5.49 5.98 6.05
CA VAL A 86 4.83 7.19 5.57
C VAL A 86 5.47 8.42 6.18
N ASN A 87 5.40 8.58 7.50
CA ASN A 87 5.85 9.79 8.16
C ASN A 87 6.86 9.50 9.27
N PHE A 88 8.07 10.04 9.12
CA PHE A 88 9.17 9.96 10.08
C PHE A 88 9.45 11.32 10.74
N ASN A 89 8.67 12.36 10.42
CA ASN A 89 8.89 13.72 10.88
C ASN A 89 8.02 14.03 12.11
N ASN A 90 8.64 14.06 13.28
CA ASN A 90 7.96 14.31 14.54
C ASN A 90 7.21 15.65 14.59
N GLU A 91 7.74 16.69 13.92
CA GLU A 91 7.11 18.02 13.94
C GLU A 91 5.77 18.01 13.17
N THR A 92 5.71 17.29 12.05
CA THR A 92 4.46 17.16 11.30
C THR A 92 3.42 16.32 12.04
N ILE A 93 3.85 15.26 12.74
CA ILE A 93 2.98 14.42 13.56
C ILE A 93 2.40 15.23 14.74
N LYS A 94 3.24 15.97 15.48
CA LYS A 94 2.82 16.84 16.58
C LYS A 94 1.86 17.94 16.12
N LYS A 95 2.14 18.56 14.97
CA LYS A 95 1.27 19.57 14.37
C LYS A 95 -0.11 19.00 14.09
N LEU A 96 -0.17 17.84 13.46
CA LEU A 96 -1.42 17.16 13.14
C LEU A 96 -2.20 16.78 14.42
N LYS A 97 -1.53 16.25 15.44
CA LYS A 97 -2.15 16.00 16.75
C LYS A 97 -2.75 17.28 17.34
N THR A 98 -2.03 18.41 17.27
CA THR A 98 -2.53 19.70 17.77
C THR A 98 -3.77 20.18 16.99
N GLU A 99 -3.84 19.93 15.68
CA GLU A 99 -5.02 20.25 14.87
C GLU A 99 -6.22 19.37 15.27
N ILE A 100 -6.00 18.07 15.52
CA ILE A 100 -7.02 17.14 16.01
C ILE A 100 -7.55 17.57 17.38
N GLU A 101 -6.67 18.01 18.31
CA GLU A 101 -7.08 18.50 19.63
C GLU A 101 -7.96 19.75 19.54
N LYS A 102 -7.60 20.69 18.67
CA LYS A 102 -8.42 21.88 18.41
C LYS A 102 -9.79 21.51 17.83
N GLU A 103 -9.80 20.58 16.89
CA GLU A 103 -11.04 20.13 16.27
C GLU A 103 -11.93 19.37 17.27
N LYS A 104 -11.36 18.53 18.13
CA LYS A 104 -12.05 17.86 19.22
C LYS A 104 -12.82 18.86 20.11
N GLY A 105 -12.16 19.92 20.55
CA GLY A 105 -12.79 20.99 21.33
C GLY A 105 -13.80 21.84 20.54
N ARG A 106 -13.70 21.91 19.21
CA ARG A 106 -14.65 22.63 18.34
C ARG A 106 -15.96 21.86 18.16
N ILE A 107 -15.88 20.55 17.94
CA ILE A 107 -17.07 19.73 17.65
C ILE A 107 -17.88 19.40 18.89
N ASN A 108 -17.24 19.36 20.06
CA ASN A 108 -17.90 19.09 21.34
C ASN A 108 -17.24 19.91 22.44
N SER A 109 -18.07 20.57 23.26
CA SER A 109 -17.59 21.36 24.42
C SER A 109 -17.23 20.52 25.64
N GLU A 110 -17.60 19.24 25.66
CA GLU A 110 -17.17 18.31 26.70
C GLU A 110 -15.70 17.95 26.51
N HIS A 111 -14.99 17.70 27.61
CA HIS A 111 -13.61 17.26 27.56
C HIS A 111 -13.52 15.76 27.31
N PHE A 112 -12.87 15.37 26.23
CA PHE A 112 -12.56 13.99 25.90
C PHE A 112 -11.06 13.77 25.95
N GLU A 113 -10.62 12.93 26.86
CA GLU A 113 -9.20 12.57 26.98
C GLU A 113 -8.74 11.73 25.79
N ASP A 114 -7.45 11.85 25.46
CA ASP A 114 -6.79 10.95 24.54
C ASP A 114 -6.76 9.54 25.12
N TYR A 115 -6.83 8.57 24.25
CA TYR A 115 -6.76 7.16 24.66
C TYR A 115 -5.30 6.75 24.84
N ASP A 116 -5.01 6.07 25.95
CA ASP A 116 -3.69 5.48 26.18
C ASP A 116 -3.58 4.17 25.40
N MET A 117 -2.72 4.14 24.37
CA MET A 117 -2.53 2.98 23.50
C MET A 117 -1.92 1.78 24.22
N THR A 118 -1.30 1.94 25.39
CA THR A 118 -0.82 0.82 26.21
C THR A 118 -1.96 -0.11 26.61
N ASN A 119 -3.18 0.40 26.78
CA ASN A 119 -4.37 -0.43 27.04
C ASN A 119 -4.68 -1.41 25.90
N ILE A 120 -4.22 -1.17 24.66
CA ILE A 120 -4.30 -2.15 23.58
C ILE A 120 -3.08 -3.06 23.61
N TRP A 121 -1.88 -2.48 23.74
CA TRP A 121 -0.64 -3.25 23.65
C TRP A 121 -0.47 -4.26 24.80
N ASP A 122 -0.98 -3.94 25.98
CA ASP A 122 -0.93 -4.80 27.18
C ASP A 122 -2.18 -5.67 27.39
N ALA A 123 -3.18 -5.58 26.50
CA ALA A 123 -4.38 -6.43 26.56
C ALA A 123 -4.06 -7.90 26.38
N HIS A 124 -5.01 -8.77 26.81
CA HIS A 124 -4.94 -10.21 26.52
C HIS A 124 -4.70 -10.44 25.02
N GLU A 125 -3.86 -11.40 24.68
CA GLU A 125 -3.33 -11.61 23.33
C GLU A 125 -4.39 -11.66 22.23
N ASP A 126 -5.54 -12.31 22.45
CA ASP A 126 -6.61 -12.39 21.45
C ASP A 126 -7.34 -11.04 21.29
N VAL A 127 -7.58 -10.34 22.39
CA VAL A 127 -8.19 -8.98 22.36
C VAL A 127 -7.24 -8.01 21.69
N ARG A 128 -5.95 -8.03 22.05
CA ARG A 128 -4.91 -7.24 21.37
C ARG A 128 -4.86 -7.54 19.89
N SER A 129 -4.90 -8.80 19.50
CA SER A 129 -4.89 -9.26 18.12
C SER A 129 -6.09 -8.71 17.32
N LEU A 130 -7.30 -8.86 17.84
CA LEU A 130 -8.50 -8.39 17.17
C LEU A 130 -8.57 -6.86 17.08
N LYS A 131 -8.23 -6.13 18.16
CA LYS A 131 -8.13 -4.66 18.14
C LYS A 131 -7.05 -4.19 17.14
N SER A 132 -5.92 -4.88 17.05
CA SER A 132 -4.85 -4.58 16.08
C SER A 132 -5.31 -4.82 14.64
N LEU A 133 -6.05 -5.89 14.36
CA LEU A 133 -6.63 -6.15 13.03
C LEU A 133 -7.56 -5.02 12.59
N VAL A 134 -8.43 -4.55 13.49
CA VAL A 134 -9.31 -3.40 13.21
C VAL A 134 -8.48 -2.14 12.99
N LEU A 135 -7.58 -1.78 13.94
CA LEU A 135 -6.78 -0.56 13.86
C LEU A 135 -5.93 -0.53 12.58
N PHE A 136 -5.23 -1.62 12.28
CA PHE A 136 -4.39 -1.68 11.08
C PHE A 136 -5.22 -1.77 9.80
N GLY A 137 -6.38 -2.40 9.87
CA GLY A 137 -7.37 -2.38 8.79
C GLY A 137 -7.84 -0.96 8.46
N ILE A 138 -8.29 -0.18 9.46
CA ILE A 138 -8.74 1.20 9.22
C ILE A 138 -7.60 2.16 8.85
N LYS A 139 -6.35 1.93 9.30
CA LYS A 139 -5.20 2.68 8.81
C LYS A 139 -5.02 2.48 7.30
N GLY A 140 -5.05 1.23 6.81
CA GLY A 140 -4.96 0.92 5.38
C GLY A 140 -6.13 1.50 4.58
N MET A 141 -7.36 1.37 5.09
CA MET A 141 -8.57 1.93 4.48
C MET A 141 -8.51 3.47 4.40
N ALA A 142 -7.92 4.14 5.42
CA ALA A 142 -7.78 5.59 5.42
C ALA A 142 -6.90 6.11 4.27
N ALA A 143 -5.89 5.34 3.86
CA ALA A 143 -5.09 5.69 2.69
C ALA A 143 -5.95 5.67 1.42
N TYR A 144 -6.81 4.67 1.23
CA TYR A 144 -7.73 4.59 0.09
C TYR A 144 -8.77 5.70 0.10
N ALA A 145 -9.38 5.95 1.26
CA ALA A 145 -10.35 7.03 1.42
C ALA A 145 -9.70 8.42 1.18
N TYR A 146 -8.46 8.62 1.61
CA TYR A 146 -7.72 9.87 1.35
C TYR A 146 -7.47 10.10 -0.14
N HIS A 147 -7.02 9.08 -0.89
CA HIS A 147 -6.85 9.20 -2.34
C HIS A 147 -8.16 9.49 -3.07
N SER A 148 -9.28 8.91 -2.60
CA SER A 148 -10.61 9.21 -3.13
C SER A 148 -11.03 10.64 -2.82
N LEU A 149 -10.79 11.12 -1.59
CA LEU A 149 -11.06 12.49 -1.15
C LEU A 149 -10.33 13.52 -2.00
N VAL A 150 -9.03 13.30 -2.29
CA VAL A 150 -8.22 14.17 -3.17
C VAL A 150 -8.83 14.30 -4.56
N LEU A 151 -9.54 13.28 -5.04
CA LEU A 151 -10.28 13.28 -6.31
C LEU A 151 -11.75 13.72 -6.16
N GLY A 152 -12.12 14.25 -4.99
CA GLY A 152 -13.45 14.78 -4.73
C GLY A 152 -14.53 13.70 -4.50
N LYS A 153 -14.15 12.45 -4.22
CA LYS A 153 -15.10 11.38 -3.91
C LYS A 153 -15.03 10.98 -2.43
N THR A 154 -16.19 10.98 -1.80
CA THR A 154 -16.39 10.54 -0.42
C THR A 154 -17.64 9.67 -0.31
N ASP A 155 -17.71 8.86 0.74
CA ASP A 155 -18.89 8.04 1.06
C ASP A 155 -19.13 8.09 2.56
N ARG A 156 -20.36 8.43 2.96
CA ARG A 156 -20.71 8.66 4.36
C ARG A 156 -20.63 7.37 5.20
N GLU A 157 -20.99 6.21 4.64
CA GLU A 157 -20.87 4.93 5.34
C GLU A 157 -19.38 4.63 5.66
N VAL A 158 -18.49 4.92 4.72
CA VAL A 158 -17.03 4.76 4.92
C VAL A 158 -16.54 5.71 5.99
N THR A 159 -16.94 6.97 5.94
CA THR A 159 -16.52 7.99 6.91
C THR A 159 -17.03 7.69 8.32
N ASP A 160 -18.31 7.37 8.46
CA ASP A 160 -18.93 7.03 9.75
C ASP A 160 -18.30 5.79 10.37
N PHE A 161 -17.85 4.85 9.55
CA PHE A 161 -17.21 3.65 10.04
C PHE A 161 -15.85 3.95 10.71
N PHE A 162 -15.08 4.93 10.24
CA PHE A 162 -13.84 5.32 10.93
C PHE A 162 -14.11 5.76 12.36
N TYR A 163 -15.12 6.59 12.59
CA TYR A 163 -15.50 7.02 13.94
C TYR A 163 -15.96 5.84 14.80
N LYS A 164 -16.82 4.97 14.24
CA LYS A 164 -17.28 3.77 14.92
C LYS A 164 -16.12 2.87 15.32
N ALA A 165 -15.22 2.55 14.40
CA ALA A 165 -14.10 1.64 14.64
C ALA A 165 -13.10 2.22 15.67
N LEU A 166 -12.72 3.50 15.52
CA LEU A 166 -11.84 4.18 16.48
C LEU A 166 -12.44 4.19 17.90
N ARG A 167 -13.74 4.45 18.04
CA ARG A 167 -14.40 4.44 19.35
C ARG A 167 -14.39 3.04 19.95
N LEU A 168 -14.81 2.03 19.20
CA LEU A 168 -14.95 0.66 19.70
C LEU A 168 -13.63 0.00 20.07
N ILE A 169 -12.52 0.28 19.38
CA ILE A 169 -11.19 -0.22 19.81
C ILE A 169 -10.73 0.42 21.12
N GLY A 170 -11.22 1.61 21.45
CA GLY A 170 -10.98 2.27 22.73
C GLY A 170 -11.90 1.83 23.88
N GLU A 171 -12.82 0.92 23.65
CA GLU A 171 -13.77 0.41 24.63
C GLU A 171 -13.44 -1.04 25.03
N ASP A 172 -14.01 -1.47 26.17
CA ASP A 172 -13.98 -2.88 26.55
C ASP A 172 -15.03 -3.65 25.73
N ALA A 173 -14.55 -4.59 24.93
CA ALA A 173 -15.39 -5.40 24.07
C ALA A 173 -15.01 -6.88 24.15
N SER A 174 -16.01 -7.76 24.01
CA SER A 174 -15.77 -9.20 23.96
C SER A 174 -15.04 -9.59 22.66
N PRO A 175 -14.29 -10.71 22.66
CA PRO A 175 -13.67 -11.23 21.44
C PRO A 175 -14.66 -11.41 20.28
N ASP A 176 -15.89 -11.85 20.54
CA ASP A 176 -16.92 -12.03 19.52
C ASP A 176 -17.33 -10.70 18.90
N ALA A 177 -17.57 -9.65 19.71
CA ALA A 177 -17.89 -8.31 19.22
C ALA A 177 -16.72 -7.70 18.42
N LEU A 178 -15.49 -7.95 18.83
CA LEU A 178 -14.30 -7.52 18.09
C LEU A 178 -14.14 -8.28 16.77
N LEU A 179 -14.48 -9.56 16.71
CA LEU A 179 -14.45 -10.34 15.47
C LEU A 179 -15.52 -9.82 14.48
N GLU A 180 -16.71 -9.49 14.97
CA GLU A 180 -17.73 -8.84 14.14
C GLU A 180 -17.22 -7.51 13.57
N LEU A 181 -16.54 -6.69 14.38
CA LEU A 181 -15.95 -5.43 13.93
C LEU A 181 -14.83 -5.64 12.91
N VAL A 182 -14.01 -6.71 13.04
CA VAL A 182 -13.00 -7.12 12.05
C VAL A 182 -13.69 -7.43 10.70
N MET A 183 -14.79 -8.19 10.72
CA MET A 183 -15.54 -8.52 9.49
C MET A 183 -16.19 -7.28 8.88
N GLU A 184 -16.75 -6.39 9.69
CA GLU A 184 -17.30 -5.12 9.23
C GLU A 184 -16.22 -4.22 8.63
N THR A 185 -15.00 -4.19 9.20
CA THR A 185 -13.84 -3.50 8.62
C THR A 185 -13.58 -4.00 7.20
N GLY A 186 -13.61 -5.31 6.97
CA GLY A 186 -13.46 -5.90 5.65
C GLY A 186 -14.56 -5.48 4.67
N LYS A 187 -15.82 -5.46 5.13
CA LYS A 187 -16.97 -5.02 4.34
C LYS A 187 -16.84 -3.56 3.88
N VAL A 188 -16.56 -2.67 4.83
CA VAL A 188 -16.48 -1.24 4.53
C VAL A 188 -15.24 -0.92 3.70
N ASN A 189 -14.12 -1.62 3.95
CA ASN A 189 -12.94 -1.47 3.11
C ASN A 189 -13.19 -1.91 1.66
N PHE A 190 -13.95 -2.98 1.42
CA PHE A 190 -14.33 -3.38 0.05
C PHE A 190 -15.10 -2.27 -0.67
N LYS A 191 -16.03 -1.60 0.02
CA LYS A 191 -16.74 -0.43 -0.50
C LYS A 191 -15.77 0.75 -0.75
N CYS A 192 -14.85 1.00 0.18
CA CYS A 192 -13.84 2.06 0.04
C CYS A 192 -12.91 1.82 -1.15
N MET A 193 -12.46 0.58 -1.38
CA MET A 193 -11.67 0.22 -2.57
C MET A 193 -12.46 0.44 -3.87
N ALA A 194 -13.76 0.10 -3.90
CA ALA A 194 -14.61 0.36 -5.06
C ALA A 194 -14.77 1.86 -5.33
N MET A 195 -14.87 2.68 -4.28
CA MET A 195 -14.93 4.14 -4.38
C MET A 195 -13.63 4.71 -4.98
N LEU A 196 -12.47 4.21 -4.55
CA LEU A 196 -11.18 4.64 -5.08
C LEU A 196 -11.00 4.22 -6.55
N ASP A 197 -11.35 2.99 -6.91
CA ASP A 197 -11.33 2.50 -8.30
C ASP A 197 -12.17 3.41 -9.20
N ALA A 198 -13.39 3.74 -8.78
CA ALA A 198 -14.24 4.68 -9.51
C ALA A 198 -13.67 6.10 -9.55
N ALA A 199 -13.01 6.58 -8.49
CA ALA A 199 -12.38 7.90 -8.48
C ALA A 199 -11.24 7.98 -9.50
N ASN A 200 -10.36 6.97 -9.53
CA ASN A 200 -9.23 6.90 -10.45
C ASN A 200 -9.69 6.75 -11.90
N THR A 201 -10.63 5.85 -12.19
CA THR A 201 -11.09 5.58 -13.55
C THR A 201 -11.91 6.75 -14.13
N ASP A 202 -12.72 7.43 -13.34
CA ASP A 202 -13.42 8.65 -13.75
C ASP A 202 -12.42 9.80 -14.05
N ALA A 203 -11.39 9.93 -13.20
CA ALA A 203 -10.39 10.99 -13.35
C ALA A 203 -9.45 10.75 -14.54
N TYR A 204 -8.96 9.51 -14.72
CA TYR A 204 -7.84 9.21 -15.63
C TYR A 204 -8.19 8.24 -16.75
N GLY A 205 -9.38 7.67 -16.76
CA GLY A 205 -9.85 6.63 -17.70
C GLY A 205 -9.48 5.22 -17.20
N ASP A 206 -10.11 4.21 -17.78
CA ASP A 206 -9.81 2.81 -17.47
C ASP A 206 -8.39 2.45 -17.93
N PRO A 207 -7.57 1.82 -17.08
CA PRO A 207 -6.23 1.39 -17.45
C PRO A 207 -6.25 0.44 -18.68
N VAL A 208 -5.30 0.66 -19.57
CA VAL A 208 -5.09 -0.17 -20.75
C VAL A 208 -3.72 -0.84 -20.75
N PRO A 209 -3.58 -2.08 -21.24
CA PRO A 209 -2.31 -2.78 -21.31
C PRO A 209 -1.23 -1.93 -21.97
N THR A 210 -0.13 -1.72 -21.29
CA THR A 210 0.94 -0.81 -21.72
C THR A 210 2.30 -1.42 -21.39
N THR A 211 3.17 -1.47 -22.39
CA THR A 211 4.59 -1.82 -22.21
C THR A 211 5.35 -0.59 -21.78
N VAL A 212 6.16 -0.72 -20.75
CA VAL A 212 6.92 0.35 -20.11
C VAL A 212 8.40 0.02 -20.14
N PRO A 213 9.26 0.85 -20.78
CA PRO A 213 10.70 0.63 -20.81
C PRO A 213 11.33 0.93 -19.46
N LEU A 214 12.44 0.26 -19.17
CA LEU A 214 13.30 0.52 -18.01
C LEU A 214 14.53 1.36 -18.38
N THR A 215 14.72 1.69 -19.64
CA THR A 215 15.78 2.59 -20.12
C THR A 215 15.49 4.03 -19.70
N ILE A 216 16.47 4.70 -19.12
CA ILE A 216 16.40 6.13 -18.78
C ILE A 216 17.10 6.91 -19.89
N GLU A 217 16.32 7.74 -20.61
CA GLU A 217 16.88 8.61 -21.65
C GLU A 217 17.80 9.66 -21.05
N LYS A 218 18.83 10.06 -21.80
CA LYS A 218 19.76 11.14 -21.41
C LYS A 218 19.03 12.45 -21.16
N GLY A 219 19.61 13.29 -20.31
CA GLY A 219 19.10 14.64 -19.99
C GLY A 219 18.31 14.68 -18.68
N PRO A 220 17.77 15.84 -18.32
CA PRO A 220 17.10 16.05 -17.05
C PRO A 220 15.86 15.17 -16.89
N PHE A 221 15.70 14.58 -15.71
CA PHE A 221 14.54 13.79 -15.38
C PHE A 221 14.15 13.89 -13.91
N ILE A 222 12.93 13.46 -13.58
CA ILE A 222 12.39 13.34 -12.22
C ILE A 222 11.90 11.90 -12.02
N VAL A 223 12.20 11.32 -10.87
CA VAL A 223 11.64 10.02 -10.44
C VAL A 223 10.50 10.28 -9.48
N VAL A 224 9.33 9.69 -9.74
CA VAL A 224 8.14 9.81 -8.90
C VAL A 224 7.81 8.48 -8.26
N SER A 225 7.84 8.44 -6.92
CA SER A 225 7.54 7.26 -6.12
C SER A 225 6.29 7.47 -5.26
N GLY A 226 5.59 6.40 -4.93
CA GLY A 226 4.36 6.45 -4.14
C GLY A 226 3.14 6.04 -4.95
N HIS A 227 1.96 6.56 -4.58
CA HIS A 227 0.69 6.06 -5.12
C HIS A 227 -0.20 7.15 -5.72
N ASP A 228 0.04 8.44 -5.39
CA ASP A 228 -0.90 9.51 -5.68
C ASP A 228 -0.86 9.90 -7.16
N LEU A 229 -1.91 9.50 -7.90
CA LEU A 229 -2.06 9.82 -9.33
C LEU A 229 -2.42 11.29 -9.57
N HIS A 230 -2.99 11.99 -8.56
CA HIS A 230 -3.29 13.42 -8.67
C HIS A 230 -2.00 14.25 -8.65
N ASP A 231 -1.10 13.96 -7.69
CA ASP A 231 0.21 14.60 -7.65
C ASP A 231 1.01 14.30 -8.92
N MET A 232 0.94 13.04 -9.42
CA MET A 232 1.57 12.66 -10.69
C MET A 232 1.04 13.50 -11.85
N LYS A 233 -0.28 13.67 -11.97
CA LYS A 233 -0.89 14.49 -13.02
C LYS A 233 -0.44 15.95 -12.93
N LEU A 234 -0.49 16.55 -11.75
CA LEU A 234 -0.06 17.93 -11.53
C LEU A 234 1.42 18.15 -11.90
N LEU A 235 2.28 17.20 -11.55
CA LEU A 235 3.70 17.24 -11.95
C LEU A 235 3.86 17.17 -13.47
N LEU A 236 3.14 16.26 -14.14
CA LEU A 236 3.15 16.14 -15.60
C LEU A 236 2.69 17.44 -16.29
N GLU A 237 1.66 18.10 -15.75
CA GLU A 237 1.20 19.40 -16.23
C GLU A 237 2.27 20.48 -16.07
N GLN A 238 2.91 20.56 -14.90
CA GLN A 238 3.93 21.57 -14.58
C GLN A 238 5.25 21.35 -15.33
N THR A 239 5.56 20.13 -15.74
CA THR A 239 6.79 19.79 -16.47
C THR A 239 6.63 19.81 -18.00
N LYS A 240 5.40 19.96 -18.50
CA LYS A 240 5.11 19.96 -19.93
C LYS A 240 5.92 21.03 -20.69
N GLY A 241 6.67 20.59 -21.69
CA GLY A 241 7.49 21.46 -22.54
C GLY A 241 8.78 21.99 -21.90
N LYS A 242 9.14 21.53 -20.70
CA LYS A 242 10.37 21.97 -20.01
C LYS A 242 11.62 21.14 -20.33
N GLY A 243 11.52 20.14 -21.19
CA GLY A 243 12.65 19.26 -21.54
C GLY A 243 13.08 18.33 -20.41
N ILE A 244 12.15 18.01 -19.52
CA ILE A 244 12.36 17.10 -18.38
C ILE A 244 11.53 15.86 -18.61
N ASN A 245 12.16 14.68 -18.51
CA ASN A 245 11.47 13.40 -18.57
C ASN A 245 11.00 12.96 -17.18
N ILE A 246 9.86 12.26 -17.12
CA ILE A 246 9.31 11.72 -15.87
C ILE A 246 9.39 10.19 -15.92
N TYR A 247 9.91 9.61 -14.85
CA TYR A 247 9.97 8.17 -14.64
C TYR A 247 9.23 7.80 -13.37
N THR A 248 8.43 6.75 -13.47
CA THR A 248 7.76 6.17 -12.30
C THR A 248 8.72 5.27 -11.53
N HIS A 249 8.45 5.08 -10.25
CA HIS A 249 9.14 4.12 -9.41
C HIS A 249 8.12 3.41 -8.51
N SER A 250 8.33 2.12 -8.26
CA SER A 250 7.52 1.33 -7.32
C SER A 250 6.03 1.39 -7.69
N GLU A 251 5.15 1.76 -6.76
CA GLU A 251 3.69 1.76 -6.97
C GLU A 251 3.20 2.84 -7.95
N MET A 252 4.07 3.70 -8.44
CA MET A 252 3.68 4.66 -9.48
C MET A 252 3.69 4.05 -10.91
N LEU A 253 4.30 2.87 -11.13
CA LEU A 253 4.33 2.19 -12.43
C LEU A 253 2.96 2.11 -13.12
N PRO A 254 1.84 1.77 -12.45
CA PRO A 254 0.53 1.70 -13.09
C PRO A 254 0.01 3.00 -13.70
N ALA A 255 0.60 4.17 -13.37
CA ALA A 255 0.26 5.44 -14.02
C ALA A 255 0.38 5.37 -15.55
N HIS A 256 1.30 4.57 -16.07
CA HIS A 256 1.46 4.33 -17.52
C HIS A 256 0.27 3.63 -18.18
N GLY A 257 -0.57 2.94 -17.42
CA GLY A 257 -1.78 2.29 -17.91
C GLY A 257 -2.95 3.25 -18.10
N TYR A 258 -2.99 4.35 -17.36
CA TYR A 258 -4.11 5.29 -17.38
C TYR A 258 -4.08 6.20 -18.61
N PRO A 259 -5.12 6.20 -19.48
CA PRO A 259 -5.12 6.93 -20.75
C PRO A 259 -4.75 8.41 -20.63
N LYS A 260 -5.36 9.14 -19.68
CA LYS A 260 -5.12 10.57 -19.51
C LYS A 260 -3.76 10.95 -18.91
N LEU A 261 -3.04 9.99 -18.30
CA LEU A 261 -1.67 10.21 -17.83
C LEU A 261 -0.66 9.87 -18.94
N LYS A 262 -0.88 8.80 -19.68
CA LYS A 262 0.01 8.42 -20.80
C LYS A 262 -0.06 9.35 -22.01
N GLU A 263 -1.01 10.29 -22.06
CA GLU A 263 -1.04 11.36 -23.07
C GLU A 263 0.16 12.31 -22.98
N TYR A 264 0.83 12.37 -21.83
CA TYR A 264 2.02 13.21 -21.65
C TYR A 264 3.25 12.52 -22.23
N PRO A 265 3.84 13.00 -23.34
CA PRO A 265 4.92 12.29 -24.05
C PRO A 265 6.24 12.23 -23.28
N HIS A 266 6.37 13.02 -22.21
CA HIS A 266 7.52 13.03 -21.32
C HIS A 266 7.35 12.11 -20.09
N LEU A 267 6.23 11.41 -19.96
CA LEU A 267 6.11 10.22 -19.09
C LEU A 267 6.72 9.04 -19.85
N LYS A 268 7.99 8.71 -19.54
CA LYS A 268 8.83 7.88 -20.42
C LYS A 268 8.86 6.41 -20.05
N GLY A 269 9.11 6.10 -18.80
CA GLY A 269 9.35 4.74 -18.37
C GLY A 269 9.35 4.58 -16.85
N ASN A 270 9.85 3.45 -16.38
CA ASN A 270 9.96 3.16 -14.97
C ASN A 270 11.43 3.08 -14.55
N PHE A 271 11.78 3.76 -13.47
CA PHE A 271 13.10 3.75 -12.84
C PHE A 271 13.14 2.70 -11.74
N GLY A 272 14.05 1.75 -11.85
CA GLY A 272 14.24 0.74 -10.80
C GLY A 272 13.06 -0.20 -10.61
N THR A 273 12.87 -0.64 -9.37
CA THR A 273 11.94 -1.71 -9.01
C THR A 273 11.02 -1.31 -7.84
N GLY A 274 10.81 -2.20 -6.86
CA GLY A 274 9.95 -1.95 -5.71
C GLY A 274 10.64 -1.12 -4.61
N TRP A 275 9.84 -0.61 -3.68
CA TRP A 275 10.27 0.26 -2.58
C TRP A 275 11.46 -0.29 -1.77
N GLN A 276 11.61 -1.60 -1.67
CA GLN A 276 12.67 -2.26 -0.89
C GLN A 276 14.07 -2.00 -1.45
N ASN A 277 14.20 -1.61 -2.71
CA ASN A 277 15.47 -1.38 -3.39
C ASN A 277 15.88 0.09 -3.47
N GLN A 278 15.05 1.02 -2.97
CA GLN A 278 15.27 2.47 -3.03
C GLN A 278 16.70 2.89 -2.67
N GLN A 279 17.24 2.36 -1.57
CA GLN A 279 18.53 2.79 -1.06
C GLN A 279 19.71 2.43 -1.98
N SER A 280 19.59 1.39 -2.79
CA SER A 280 20.57 1.01 -3.82
C SER A 280 20.30 1.71 -5.14
N GLU A 281 19.06 1.77 -5.55
CA GLU A 281 18.63 2.32 -6.85
C GLU A 281 18.84 3.84 -6.93
N PHE A 282 18.59 4.56 -5.81
CA PHE A 282 18.77 6.02 -5.75
C PHE A 282 20.20 6.46 -5.39
N HIS A 283 21.11 5.50 -5.18
CA HIS A 283 22.49 5.84 -4.87
C HIS A 283 23.14 6.67 -5.98
N ASN A 284 23.53 7.93 -5.65
CA ASN A 284 24.14 8.88 -6.60
C ASN A 284 23.31 9.14 -7.88
N ILE A 285 22.00 8.97 -7.83
CA ILE A 285 21.13 9.29 -8.98
C ILE A 285 21.28 10.78 -9.37
N PRO A 286 21.46 11.11 -10.66
CA PRO A 286 21.59 12.51 -11.11
C PRO A 286 20.22 13.17 -11.36
N ALA A 287 19.26 12.99 -10.46
CA ALA A 287 17.89 13.48 -10.60
C ALA A 287 17.18 13.63 -9.25
N PRO A 288 16.21 14.52 -9.11
CA PRO A 288 15.36 14.55 -7.94
C PRO A 288 14.38 13.38 -7.91
N ILE A 289 14.02 13.01 -6.67
CA ILE A 289 13.04 11.99 -6.35
C ILE A 289 11.90 12.65 -5.59
N LEU A 290 10.67 12.54 -6.10
CA LEU A 290 9.45 13.01 -5.44
C LEU A 290 8.70 11.82 -4.86
N PHE A 291 8.53 11.80 -3.53
CA PHE A 291 7.65 10.89 -2.84
C PHE A 291 6.28 11.52 -2.64
N THR A 292 5.26 10.92 -3.24
CA THR A 292 3.86 11.38 -3.12
C THR A 292 3.15 10.74 -1.92
N THR A 293 3.51 9.51 -1.57
CA THR A 293 3.01 8.76 -0.41
C THR A 293 4.06 7.75 0.07
N ASN A 294 3.64 6.73 0.83
CA ASN A 294 4.51 5.60 1.22
C ASN A 294 4.96 4.78 -0.03
N CYS A 295 5.97 3.93 0.00
CA CYS A 295 6.80 3.65 1.17
C CYS A 295 8.14 4.38 1.06
N ILE A 296 8.40 5.37 1.89
CA ILE A 296 9.73 5.98 1.97
C ILE A 296 10.60 5.15 2.94
N MET A 297 11.81 4.81 2.51
CA MET A 297 12.84 4.22 3.38
C MET A 297 13.73 5.30 3.99
N PRO A 298 14.47 5.01 5.07
CA PRO A 298 15.48 5.94 5.59
C PRO A 298 16.39 6.46 4.47
N VAL A 299 16.36 7.77 4.27
CA VAL A 299 17.07 8.44 3.17
C VAL A 299 18.56 8.44 3.43
N ARG A 300 19.38 8.09 2.42
CA ARG A 300 20.84 8.07 2.53
C ARG A 300 21.46 9.37 2.07
N GLN A 301 22.61 9.71 2.64
CA GLN A 301 23.37 10.92 2.32
C GLN A 301 23.74 11.05 0.82
N SER A 302 23.87 9.93 0.11
CA SER A 302 24.24 9.92 -1.31
C SER A 302 23.17 10.51 -2.26
N TYR A 303 21.93 10.74 -1.76
CA TYR A 303 20.84 11.31 -2.55
C TYR A 303 19.88 12.21 -1.75
N CYS A 304 20.12 12.46 -0.45
CA CYS A 304 19.19 13.21 0.41
C CYS A 304 18.95 14.66 -0.05
N ASP A 305 19.93 15.28 -0.69
CA ASP A 305 19.86 16.67 -1.20
C ASP A 305 18.91 16.85 -2.38
N ARG A 306 18.35 15.76 -2.90
CA ARG A 306 17.45 15.75 -4.06
C ARG A 306 16.18 14.93 -3.84
N VAL A 307 15.84 14.65 -2.58
CA VAL A 307 14.58 14.01 -2.20
C VAL A 307 13.58 15.06 -1.75
N PHE A 308 12.37 14.97 -2.31
CA PHE A 308 11.23 15.80 -1.99
C PHE A 308 10.07 14.94 -1.54
N THR A 309 9.27 15.46 -0.64
CA THR A 309 8.04 14.82 -0.15
C THR A 309 6.84 15.73 -0.38
N THR A 310 5.65 15.17 -0.45
CA THR A 310 4.39 15.93 -0.52
C THR A 310 3.26 15.18 0.17
N SER A 311 2.10 15.81 0.35
CA SER A 311 0.92 15.20 0.96
C SER A 311 1.18 14.67 2.39
N ILE A 312 0.93 13.38 2.63
CA ILE A 312 1.05 12.77 3.96
C ILE A 312 2.48 12.30 4.26
N VAL A 313 3.26 11.99 3.21
CA VAL A 313 4.63 11.52 3.41
C VAL A 313 5.53 12.66 3.86
N SER A 314 6.29 12.43 4.93
CA SER A 314 7.23 13.41 5.44
C SER A 314 8.44 12.71 6.08
N TYR A 315 9.60 13.32 5.87
CA TYR A 315 10.86 12.83 6.44
C TYR A 315 11.65 14.03 6.98
N PRO A 316 12.36 13.90 8.11
CA PRO A 316 13.14 15.01 8.68
C PRO A 316 14.12 15.62 7.67
N GLU A 317 14.26 16.95 7.71
CA GLU A 317 15.23 17.72 6.93
C GLU A 317 15.02 17.71 5.40
N LEU A 318 14.01 17.00 4.87
CA LEU A 318 13.69 17.05 3.45
C LEU A 318 12.74 18.20 3.11
N VAL A 319 12.85 18.68 1.88
CA VAL A 319 11.91 19.67 1.34
C VAL A 319 10.55 19.00 1.16
N HIS A 320 9.53 19.59 1.79
CA HIS A 320 8.14 19.16 1.67
C HIS A 320 7.36 20.15 0.82
N ILE A 321 6.77 19.66 -0.26
CA ILE A 321 5.88 20.43 -1.14
C ILE A 321 4.51 20.53 -0.45
N GLY A 322 4.04 21.76 -0.28
CA GLY A 322 2.79 22.06 0.42
C GLY A 322 1.51 21.70 -0.34
N ASP A 323 0.39 22.08 0.25
CA ASP A 323 -0.95 21.82 -0.32
C ASP A 323 -1.20 22.59 -1.64
N ASP A 324 -0.43 23.65 -1.91
CA ASP A 324 -0.45 24.40 -3.19
C ASP A 324 0.11 23.59 -4.38
N LYS A 325 0.79 22.48 -4.10
CA LYS A 325 1.36 21.58 -5.10
C LYS A 325 2.25 22.29 -6.13
N ASP A 326 3.01 23.29 -5.69
CA ASP A 326 4.02 23.93 -6.52
C ASP A 326 5.29 23.06 -6.59
N PHE A 327 5.46 22.34 -7.69
CA PHE A 327 6.61 21.47 -7.93
C PHE A 327 7.82 22.21 -8.51
N THR A 328 7.82 23.54 -8.54
CA THR A 328 8.96 24.35 -9.02
C THR A 328 10.29 23.92 -8.38
N PRO A 329 10.40 23.69 -7.05
CA PRO A 329 11.67 23.24 -6.46
C PRO A 329 12.18 21.90 -7.00
N VAL A 330 11.28 20.96 -7.32
CA VAL A 330 11.62 19.66 -7.90
C VAL A 330 12.10 19.83 -9.35
N ILE A 331 11.40 20.70 -10.11
CA ILE A 331 11.73 21.01 -11.51
C ILE A 331 13.10 21.69 -11.63
N GLU A 332 13.36 22.67 -10.78
CA GLU A 332 14.66 23.38 -10.73
C GLU A 332 15.80 22.42 -10.38
N LYS A 333 15.56 21.53 -9.40
CA LYS A 333 16.55 20.50 -9.02
C LYS A 333 16.82 19.51 -10.17
N ALA A 334 15.81 19.16 -10.99
CA ALA A 334 16.03 18.31 -12.15
C ALA A 334 16.93 18.97 -13.20
N ILE A 335 16.72 20.26 -13.44
CA ILE A 335 17.57 21.05 -14.35
C ILE A 335 19.00 21.18 -13.79
N GLU A 336 19.14 21.45 -12.49
CA GLU A 336 20.44 21.52 -11.80
C GLU A 336 21.22 20.20 -11.89
N CYS A 337 20.56 19.07 -11.67
CA CYS A 337 21.17 17.74 -11.74
C CYS A 337 21.57 17.34 -13.16
N GLY A 338 20.87 17.82 -14.18
CA GLY A 338 21.17 17.60 -15.60
C GLY A 338 20.87 16.20 -16.14
N GLY A 339 20.67 15.21 -15.29
CA GLY A 339 20.41 13.82 -15.70
C GLY A 339 21.66 13.05 -16.13
N TYR A 340 21.46 11.96 -16.86
CA TYR A 340 22.56 11.18 -17.45
C TYR A 340 23.03 11.81 -18.76
N ASP A 341 24.34 11.69 -19.06
CA ASP A 341 24.96 12.18 -20.29
C ASP A 341 24.62 11.31 -21.52
N GLU A 342 24.26 10.06 -21.29
CA GLU A 342 23.83 9.07 -22.30
C GLU A 342 22.64 8.26 -21.76
N ASP A 343 21.96 7.54 -22.65
CA ASP A 343 20.86 6.67 -22.25
C ASP A 343 21.36 5.57 -21.31
N LYS A 344 20.66 5.39 -20.19
CA LYS A 344 21.03 4.43 -19.14
C LYS A 344 20.14 3.20 -19.23
N GLU A 345 20.70 2.10 -19.68
CA GLU A 345 20.01 0.81 -19.62
C GLU A 345 19.87 0.33 -18.16
N MET A 346 18.63 0.01 -17.79
CA MET A 346 18.32 -0.62 -16.50
C MET A 346 17.56 -1.93 -16.73
N THR A 347 17.59 -2.79 -15.73
CA THR A 347 16.89 -4.09 -15.77
C THR A 347 15.98 -4.24 -14.56
N GLY A 348 14.94 -5.03 -14.70
CA GLY A 348 14.17 -5.54 -13.58
C GLY A 348 14.95 -6.56 -12.76
N MET A 349 14.31 -7.14 -11.76
CA MET A 349 14.97 -8.07 -10.82
C MET A 349 15.41 -9.38 -11.48
N ASN A 350 14.84 -9.76 -12.62
CA ASN A 350 15.14 -10.98 -13.37
C ASN A 350 15.92 -10.70 -14.65
N GLY A 351 16.34 -9.47 -14.90
CA GLY A 351 17.14 -9.06 -16.06
C GLY A 351 16.33 -8.60 -17.26
N GLY A 352 15.02 -8.48 -17.16
CA GLY A 352 14.17 -7.91 -18.21
C GLY A 352 14.38 -6.40 -18.37
N HIS A 353 14.23 -5.88 -19.60
CA HIS A 353 14.42 -4.46 -19.94
C HIS A 353 13.09 -3.69 -20.08
N ILE A 354 11.97 -4.41 -20.03
CA ILE A 354 10.62 -3.87 -20.12
C ILE A 354 9.74 -4.54 -19.08
N VAL A 355 8.70 -3.83 -18.67
CA VAL A 355 7.61 -4.35 -17.84
C VAL A 355 6.27 -4.00 -18.50
N THR A 356 5.20 -4.69 -18.12
CA THR A 356 3.86 -4.37 -18.58
C THR A 356 2.97 -4.04 -17.40
N THR A 357 2.01 -3.13 -17.61
CA THR A 357 0.98 -2.77 -16.63
C THR A 357 -0.35 -2.50 -17.34
N GLY A 358 -1.42 -2.20 -16.56
CA GLY A 358 -2.70 -1.78 -17.12
C GLY A 358 -3.69 -2.91 -17.38
N PHE A 359 -3.48 -4.11 -16.83
CA PHE A 359 -4.43 -5.21 -16.86
C PHE A 359 -5.45 -5.13 -15.71
N ALA A 360 -6.05 -3.94 -15.53
CA ALA A 360 -7.13 -3.75 -14.59
C ALA A 360 -8.41 -4.50 -15.04
N HIS A 361 -9.44 -4.49 -14.19
CA HIS A 361 -10.65 -5.29 -14.43
C HIS A 361 -11.28 -5.04 -15.81
N ASN A 362 -11.34 -3.79 -16.26
CA ASN A 362 -11.95 -3.48 -17.57
C ASN A 362 -11.17 -4.11 -18.72
N ALA A 363 -9.83 -4.04 -18.70
CA ALA A 363 -8.97 -4.65 -19.70
C ALA A 363 -9.06 -6.19 -19.73
N VAL A 364 -9.11 -6.82 -18.54
CA VAL A 364 -9.23 -8.29 -18.45
C VAL A 364 -10.63 -8.75 -18.83
N LEU A 365 -11.68 -8.09 -18.33
CA LEU A 365 -13.07 -8.48 -18.58
C LEU A 365 -13.52 -8.22 -20.01
N SER A 366 -12.91 -7.28 -20.74
CA SER A 366 -13.13 -7.14 -22.18
C SER A 366 -12.71 -8.38 -22.98
N ASN A 367 -11.86 -9.24 -22.39
CA ASN A 367 -11.44 -10.52 -22.93
C ASN A 367 -12.11 -11.74 -22.25
N ALA A 368 -13.14 -11.52 -21.41
CA ALA A 368 -13.73 -12.58 -20.59
C ALA A 368 -14.24 -13.77 -21.42
N GLU A 369 -14.93 -13.53 -22.54
CA GLU A 369 -15.42 -14.60 -23.42
C GLU A 369 -14.27 -15.48 -23.93
N LYS A 370 -13.16 -14.86 -24.34
CA LYS A 370 -11.96 -15.59 -24.79
C LYS A 370 -11.34 -16.38 -23.64
N ILE A 371 -11.21 -15.79 -22.46
CA ILE A 371 -10.68 -16.45 -21.26
C ILE A 371 -11.54 -17.67 -20.91
N VAL A 372 -12.85 -17.50 -20.82
CA VAL A 372 -13.81 -18.59 -20.53
C VAL A 372 -13.71 -19.72 -21.56
N LYS A 373 -13.59 -19.38 -22.85
CA LYS A 373 -13.40 -20.37 -23.91
C LYS A 373 -12.11 -21.16 -23.72
N LEU A 374 -10.97 -20.48 -23.46
CA LEU A 374 -9.67 -21.12 -23.25
C LEU A 374 -9.64 -22.03 -22.02
N VAL A 375 -10.34 -21.65 -20.95
CA VAL A 375 -10.52 -22.53 -19.78
C VAL A 375 -11.35 -23.76 -20.14
N LYS A 376 -12.48 -23.61 -20.84
CA LYS A 376 -13.32 -24.73 -21.28
C LYS A 376 -12.61 -25.69 -22.27
N GLU A 377 -11.68 -25.16 -23.06
CA GLU A 377 -10.83 -25.94 -23.95
C GLU A 377 -9.63 -26.59 -23.23
N GLY A 378 -9.45 -26.35 -21.94
CA GLY A 378 -8.34 -26.87 -21.15
C GLY A 378 -6.97 -26.24 -21.45
N LYS A 379 -6.95 -25.12 -22.20
CA LYS A 379 -5.73 -24.37 -22.52
C LYS A 379 -5.27 -23.49 -21.35
N ILE A 380 -6.19 -23.01 -20.53
CA ILE A 380 -5.93 -22.38 -19.23
C ILE A 380 -6.51 -23.30 -18.16
N LYS A 381 -5.64 -23.83 -17.30
CA LYS A 381 -6.06 -24.76 -16.24
C LYS A 381 -6.14 -24.11 -14.87
N HIS A 382 -5.35 -23.07 -14.64
CA HIS A 382 -5.32 -22.42 -13.34
C HIS A 382 -4.95 -20.94 -13.43
N PHE A 383 -5.45 -20.17 -12.48
CA PHE A 383 -5.09 -18.78 -12.24
C PHE A 383 -4.39 -18.67 -10.88
N PHE A 384 -3.31 -17.91 -10.83
CA PHE A 384 -2.68 -17.51 -9.58
C PHE A 384 -2.81 -16.00 -9.41
N LEU A 385 -3.15 -15.53 -8.22
CA LEU A 385 -2.94 -14.13 -7.85
C LEU A 385 -1.69 -14.07 -6.98
N ILE A 386 -0.56 -13.70 -7.59
CA ILE A 386 0.73 -13.56 -6.91
C ILE A 386 1.02 -12.08 -6.74
N GLY A 387 0.90 -11.54 -5.54
CA GLY A 387 1.04 -10.10 -5.34
C GLY A 387 1.00 -9.69 -3.88
N GLY A 388 0.86 -8.38 -3.68
CA GLY A 388 0.85 -7.75 -2.38
C GLY A 388 2.14 -6.97 -2.11
N CYS A 389 2.33 -6.52 -0.87
CA CYS A 389 3.53 -5.82 -0.47
C CYS A 389 4.61 -6.84 -0.08
N ASP A 390 5.75 -6.85 -0.74
CA ASP A 390 6.85 -7.71 -0.34
C ASP A 390 7.87 -6.94 0.52
N GLY A 391 8.43 -7.60 1.54
CA GLY A 391 9.40 -6.96 2.43
C GLY A 391 10.81 -6.90 1.86
N ALA A 392 11.70 -6.18 2.56
CA ALA A 392 13.06 -5.88 2.10
C ALA A 392 14.09 -7.00 2.32
N SER A 393 13.70 -8.22 2.72
CA SER A 393 14.67 -9.30 2.96
C SER A 393 15.37 -9.71 1.66
N PRO A 394 16.71 -9.59 1.56
CA PRO A 394 17.45 -9.93 0.34
C PRO A 394 17.37 -11.42 -0.05
N SER A 395 17.16 -12.30 0.93
CA SER A 395 17.09 -13.77 0.71
C SER A 395 15.72 -14.25 0.26
N ARG A 396 14.77 -13.35 0.02
CA ARG A 396 13.40 -13.72 -0.32
C ARG A 396 13.25 -13.97 -1.81
N SER A 397 13.20 -15.23 -2.22
CA SER A 397 12.96 -15.63 -3.61
C SER A 397 11.62 -16.38 -3.79
N TYR A 398 10.90 -16.71 -2.73
CA TYR A 398 9.71 -17.56 -2.76
C TYR A 398 8.75 -17.21 -3.93
N TYR A 399 8.33 -15.96 -4.05
CA TYR A 399 7.35 -15.55 -5.07
C TYR A 399 7.90 -15.61 -6.49
N THR A 400 9.19 -15.30 -6.66
CA THR A 400 9.89 -15.42 -7.95
C THR A 400 10.01 -16.89 -8.36
N ASP A 401 10.43 -17.74 -7.44
CA ASP A 401 10.63 -19.17 -7.70
C ASP A 401 9.28 -19.85 -7.94
N PHE A 402 8.25 -19.51 -7.15
CA PHE A 402 6.89 -19.99 -7.36
C PHE A 402 6.38 -19.64 -8.76
N ALA A 403 6.51 -18.38 -9.20
CA ALA A 403 6.06 -17.95 -10.51
C ALA A 403 6.78 -18.67 -11.65
N LYS A 404 8.11 -18.84 -11.55
CA LYS A 404 8.93 -19.56 -12.53
C LYS A 404 8.54 -21.04 -12.67
N MET A 405 8.03 -21.64 -11.61
CA MET A 405 7.62 -23.06 -11.56
C MET A 405 6.18 -23.27 -12.00
N THR A 406 5.37 -22.22 -12.15
CA THR A 406 3.97 -22.37 -12.59
C THR A 406 3.89 -23.05 -13.95
N PRO A 407 2.97 -24.03 -14.14
CA PRO A 407 2.79 -24.72 -15.41
C PRO A 407 2.51 -23.75 -16.57
N PRO A 408 2.89 -24.09 -17.83
CA PRO A 408 2.74 -23.20 -18.98
C PRO A 408 1.28 -22.91 -19.37
N ASP A 409 0.34 -23.69 -18.87
CA ASP A 409 -1.11 -23.55 -19.04
C ASP A 409 -1.79 -22.81 -17.89
N THR A 410 -1.05 -21.90 -17.23
CA THR A 410 -1.55 -21.07 -16.12
C THR A 410 -1.35 -19.58 -16.39
N ILE A 411 -2.25 -18.74 -15.83
CA ILE A 411 -2.18 -17.28 -15.86
C ILE A 411 -1.85 -16.77 -14.46
N ILE A 412 -0.99 -15.76 -14.37
CA ILE A 412 -0.64 -15.06 -13.14
C ILE A 412 -1.21 -13.65 -13.19
N LEU A 413 -2.13 -13.34 -12.29
CA LEU A 413 -2.51 -11.97 -11.95
C LEU A 413 -1.52 -11.46 -10.91
N THR A 414 -1.05 -10.23 -11.05
CA THR A 414 -0.17 -9.61 -10.05
C THR A 414 -0.58 -8.17 -9.77
N LEU A 415 -0.22 -7.64 -8.61
CA LEU A 415 -0.44 -6.25 -8.22
C LEU A 415 0.47 -5.86 -7.06
N ALA A 416 0.51 -4.55 -6.77
CA ALA A 416 1.31 -3.96 -5.71
C ALA A 416 2.82 -4.18 -5.89
N CYS A 417 3.65 -3.83 -4.90
CA CYS A 417 5.11 -3.92 -5.02
C CYS A 417 5.64 -5.35 -5.20
N GLY A 418 4.88 -6.36 -4.81
CA GLY A 418 5.22 -7.77 -5.03
C GLY A 418 5.37 -8.13 -6.52
N LYS A 419 4.71 -7.39 -7.42
CA LYS A 419 4.85 -7.54 -8.87
C LYS A 419 6.31 -7.51 -9.34
N TYR A 420 7.15 -6.68 -8.73
CA TYR A 420 8.56 -6.53 -9.14
C TYR A 420 9.41 -7.78 -8.96
N ARG A 421 8.90 -8.78 -8.22
CA ARG A 421 9.53 -10.10 -8.15
C ARG A 421 9.41 -10.90 -9.45
N ILE A 422 8.42 -10.54 -10.31
CA ILE A 422 8.02 -11.38 -11.44
C ILE A 422 7.69 -10.61 -12.74
N ASN A 423 7.42 -9.30 -12.68
CA ASN A 423 6.85 -8.56 -13.81
C ASN A 423 7.80 -8.35 -15.00
N ASP A 424 9.09 -8.62 -14.83
CA ASP A 424 10.11 -8.63 -15.87
C ASP A 424 10.49 -10.04 -16.35
N LEU A 425 9.75 -11.08 -15.90
CA LEU A 425 9.89 -12.44 -16.41
C LEU A 425 9.18 -12.57 -17.77
N ASP A 426 9.82 -13.24 -18.72
CA ASP A 426 9.17 -13.69 -19.94
C ASP A 426 8.66 -15.13 -19.75
N LEU A 427 7.38 -15.26 -19.43
CA LEU A 427 6.69 -16.55 -19.33
C LEU A 427 5.89 -16.90 -20.59
N GLY A 428 5.92 -16.03 -21.62
CA GLY A 428 5.15 -16.19 -22.85
C GLY A 428 3.67 -15.84 -22.70
N ASP A 429 2.86 -16.36 -23.61
CA ASP A 429 1.42 -16.13 -23.69
C ASP A 429 0.62 -17.43 -23.93
N ILE A 430 -0.70 -17.35 -23.70
CA ILE A 430 -1.65 -18.39 -24.08
C ILE A 430 -2.63 -17.77 -25.09
N GLU A 431 -2.46 -18.14 -26.38
CA GLU A 431 -3.28 -17.61 -27.47
C GLU A 431 -3.32 -16.06 -27.52
N GLY A 432 -2.18 -15.42 -27.24
CA GLY A 432 -2.02 -13.96 -27.21
C GLY A 432 -2.53 -13.28 -25.93
N ILE A 433 -2.80 -14.02 -24.86
CA ILE A 433 -3.00 -13.49 -23.51
C ILE A 433 -1.69 -13.68 -22.76
N PRO A 434 -0.98 -12.62 -22.36
CA PRO A 434 0.24 -12.74 -21.55
C PRO A 434 0.00 -13.56 -20.29
N ARG A 435 0.97 -14.38 -19.90
CA ARG A 435 0.83 -15.19 -18.70
C ARG A 435 1.00 -14.38 -17.40
N ILE A 436 1.55 -13.19 -17.47
CA ILE A 436 1.62 -12.25 -16.32
C ILE A 436 0.79 -11.02 -16.66
N LEU A 437 -0.20 -10.72 -15.80
CA LEU A 437 -1.14 -9.61 -15.95
C LEU A 437 -1.02 -8.70 -14.72
N ASP A 438 -0.37 -7.54 -14.85
CA ASP A 438 -0.27 -6.55 -13.77
C ASP A 438 -1.58 -5.74 -13.67
N CYS A 439 -2.34 -5.99 -12.62
CA CYS A 439 -3.63 -5.37 -12.34
C CYS A 439 -3.52 -3.95 -11.75
N GLY A 440 -2.33 -3.50 -11.35
CA GLY A 440 -2.14 -2.14 -10.83
C GLY A 440 -1.43 -2.04 -9.48
N GLN A 441 -1.65 -0.93 -8.80
CA GLN A 441 -1.16 -0.64 -7.45
C GLN A 441 -1.85 -1.55 -6.40
N CYS A 442 -1.37 -1.53 -5.15
CA CYS A 442 -2.15 -2.04 -4.03
C CYS A 442 -3.48 -1.28 -3.87
N ASN A 443 -3.53 0.00 -4.27
CA ASN A 443 -4.76 0.80 -4.37
C ASN A 443 -5.76 0.25 -5.39
N ASP A 444 -5.32 -0.55 -6.37
CA ASP A 444 -6.15 -1.17 -7.40
C ASP A 444 -6.56 -2.62 -7.05
N ALA A 445 -6.40 -3.03 -5.78
CA ALA A 445 -6.76 -4.39 -5.34
C ALA A 445 -8.25 -4.74 -5.60
N TYR A 446 -9.14 -3.75 -5.63
CA TYR A 446 -10.53 -3.92 -6.06
C TYR A 446 -10.63 -4.55 -7.45
N SER A 447 -9.74 -4.16 -8.35
CA SER A 447 -9.70 -4.66 -9.73
C SER A 447 -9.49 -6.18 -9.78
N ALA A 448 -8.55 -6.72 -8.99
CA ALA A 448 -8.30 -8.17 -8.93
C ALA A 448 -9.50 -8.94 -8.35
N VAL A 449 -10.13 -8.39 -7.30
CA VAL A 449 -11.36 -9.00 -6.72
C VAL A 449 -12.50 -8.99 -7.74
N LYS A 450 -12.70 -7.88 -8.43
CA LYS A 450 -13.75 -7.74 -9.46
C LYS A 450 -13.55 -8.71 -10.62
N ILE A 451 -12.31 -8.94 -11.05
CA ILE A 451 -11.98 -9.95 -12.06
C ILE A 451 -12.41 -11.34 -11.57
N ALA A 452 -12.05 -11.72 -10.34
CA ALA A 452 -12.39 -13.04 -9.79
C ALA A 452 -13.91 -13.23 -9.69
N LEU A 453 -14.64 -12.25 -9.16
CA LEU A 453 -16.10 -12.31 -9.04
C LEU A 453 -16.79 -12.40 -10.42
N ALA A 454 -16.37 -11.59 -11.38
CA ALA A 454 -16.95 -11.59 -12.72
C ALA A 454 -16.63 -12.90 -13.50
N LEU A 455 -15.45 -13.49 -13.30
CA LEU A 455 -15.15 -14.81 -13.87
C LEU A 455 -16.01 -15.90 -13.22
N ALA A 456 -16.24 -15.86 -11.91
CA ALA A 456 -17.14 -16.79 -11.23
C ALA A 456 -18.56 -16.73 -11.81
N ASP A 457 -19.10 -15.53 -12.01
CA ASP A 457 -20.41 -15.32 -12.66
C ASP A 457 -20.41 -15.88 -14.09
N ALA A 458 -19.37 -15.62 -14.88
CA ALA A 458 -19.25 -16.09 -16.27
C ALA A 458 -19.15 -17.63 -16.37
N PHE A 459 -18.59 -18.29 -15.35
CA PHE A 459 -18.56 -19.75 -15.25
C PHE A 459 -19.82 -20.34 -14.60
N GLY A 460 -20.67 -19.50 -13.99
CA GLY A 460 -21.86 -19.93 -13.25
C GLY A 460 -21.53 -20.70 -11.97
N CYS A 461 -20.46 -20.34 -11.26
CA CYS A 461 -19.98 -21.00 -10.05
C CYS A 461 -19.67 -19.99 -8.95
N GLY A 462 -19.37 -20.46 -7.74
CA GLY A 462 -18.87 -19.63 -6.65
C GLY A 462 -17.41 -19.23 -6.86
N VAL A 463 -16.97 -18.10 -6.29
CA VAL A 463 -15.58 -17.64 -6.43
C VAL A 463 -14.56 -18.67 -5.93
N ASN A 464 -14.92 -19.48 -4.93
CA ASN A 464 -14.07 -20.54 -4.40
C ASN A 464 -14.02 -21.81 -5.27
N ASP A 465 -14.93 -21.94 -6.23
CA ASP A 465 -14.97 -23.05 -7.19
C ASP A 465 -14.15 -22.75 -8.44
N LEU A 466 -13.71 -21.51 -8.61
CA LEU A 466 -12.76 -21.14 -9.67
C LEU A 466 -11.42 -21.89 -9.52
N PRO A 467 -10.75 -22.21 -10.63
CA PRO A 467 -9.38 -22.67 -10.59
C PRO A 467 -8.42 -21.49 -10.28
N LEU A 468 -8.62 -20.85 -9.13
CA LEU A 468 -7.89 -19.68 -8.66
C LEU A 468 -7.29 -19.95 -7.29
N THR A 469 -6.03 -19.59 -7.10
CA THR A 469 -5.36 -19.58 -5.80
C THR A 469 -4.66 -18.24 -5.58
N LEU A 470 -4.79 -17.70 -4.38
CA LEU A 470 -4.15 -16.45 -3.98
C LEU A 470 -2.87 -16.77 -3.22
N VAL A 471 -1.73 -16.30 -3.73
CA VAL A 471 -0.40 -16.46 -3.12
C VAL A 471 0.12 -15.07 -2.78
N LEU A 472 -0.22 -14.62 -1.57
CA LEU A 472 -0.12 -13.22 -1.19
C LEU A 472 1.08 -12.95 -0.27
N SER A 473 1.75 -11.84 -0.53
CA SER A 473 2.71 -11.24 0.39
C SER A 473 2.09 -10.05 1.12
N TRP A 474 2.50 -9.85 2.36
CA TRP A 474 2.08 -8.67 3.12
C TRP A 474 3.30 -7.93 3.67
N TYR A 475 3.15 -6.64 3.88
CA TYR A 475 4.17 -5.81 4.51
C TYR A 475 3.58 -4.79 5.48
N GLU A 476 2.54 -4.07 5.06
CA GLU A 476 1.98 -2.95 5.82
C GLU A 476 0.43 -2.97 5.82
N GLN A 477 -0.18 -1.95 6.37
CA GLN A 477 -1.58 -1.87 6.76
C GLN A 477 -2.56 -1.98 5.60
N LYS A 478 -2.18 -1.55 4.37
CA LYS A 478 -3.04 -1.73 3.19
C LYS A 478 -3.22 -3.21 2.83
N ALA A 479 -2.19 -4.03 3.03
CA ALA A 479 -2.33 -5.48 2.87
C ALA A 479 -3.29 -6.08 3.90
N VAL A 480 -3.31 -5.54 5.14
CA VAL A 480 -4.25 -5.99 6.17
C VAL A 480 -5.69 -5.69 5.76
N CYS A 481 -6.03 -4.46 5.38
CA CYS A 481 -7.41 -4.13 5.00
C CYS A 481 -7.88 -4.89 3.75
N ILE A 482 -7.00 -5.17 2.78
CA ILE A 482 -7.32 -6.03 1.63
C ILE A 482 -7.65 -7.44 2.11
N LEU A 483 -6.80 -8.04 2.97
CA LEU A 483 -7.05 -9.38 3.51
C LEU A 483 -8.43 -9.43 4.20
N LEU A 484 -8.76 -8.46 5.06
CA LEU A 484 -10.05 -8.40 5.73
C LEU A 484 -11.22 -8.35 4.73
N SER A 485 -11.07 -7.65 3.60
CA SER A 485 -12.09 -7.63 2.54
C SER A 485 -12.23 -8.99 1.86
N LEU A 486 -11.13 -9.72 1.62
CA LEU A 486 -11.19 -11.07 1.06
C LEU A 486 -11.91 -12.02 2.03
N LEU A 487 -11.64 -11.92 3.34
CA LEU A 487 -12.32 -12.72 4.37
C LEU A 487 -13.82 -12.39 4.43
N TYR A 488 -14.18 -11.11 4.39
CA TYR A 488 -15.59 -10.68 4.34
C TYR A 488 -16.32 -11.26 3.13
N LEU A 489 -15.69 -11.28 1.97
CA LEU A 489 -16.25 -11.88 0.75
C LEU A 489 -16.28 -13.41 0.77
N GLY A 490 -15.78 -14.04 1.83
CA GLY A 490 -15.71 -15.49 1.98
C GLY A 490 -14.71 -16.16 1.03
N ILE A 491 -13.74 -15.41 0.51
CA ILE A 491 -12.71 -15.95 -0.38
C ILE A 491 -11.76 -16.82 0.45
N LYS A 492 -11.50 -18.01 -0.06
CA LYS A 492 -10.65 -19.05 0.55
C LYS A 492 -9.43 -19.33 -0.33
N ASN A 493 -8.65 -20.33 0.06
CA ASN A 493 -7.43 -20.76 -0.65
C ASN A 493 -6.39 -19.62 -0.76
N ILE A 494 -6.14 -18.97 0.37
CA ILE A 494 -5.17 -17.87 0.49
C ILE A 494 -3.89 -18.41 1.13
N TYR A 495 -2.81 -18.45 0.37
CA TYR A 495 -1.45 -18.67 0.87
C TYR A 495 -0.86 -17.33 1.25
N LEU A 496 -0.51 -17.14 2.52
CA LEU A 496 -0.04 -15.86 3.06
C LEU A 496 1.38 -15.95 3.58
N GLY A 497 2.23 -15.08 3.11
CA GLY A 497 3.61 -15.01 3.53
C GLY A 497 4.21 -13.59 3.54
N PRO A 498 5.49 -13.56 3.80
CA PRO A 498 6.42 -14.67 4.14
C PRO A 498 6.34 -15.11 5.61
N THR A 499 5.66 -14.34 6.45
CA THR A 499 5.37 -14.64 7.85
C THR A 499 3.90 -14.34 8.13
N ILE A 500 3.34 -15.00 9.14
CA ILE A 500 2.07 -14.55 9.71
C ILE A 500 2.33 -13.24 10.47
N PRO A 501 1.41 -12.28 10.42
CA PRO A 501 1.59 -11.01 11.13
C PRO A 501 1.80 -11.22 12.64
N ALA A 502 2.79 -10.53 13.20
CA ALA A 502 3.15 -10.63 14.63
C ALA A 502 1.99 -10.26 15.57
N PHE A 503 1.05 -9.44 15.10
CA PHE A 503 -0.15 -9.06 15.85
C PHE A 503 -1.29 -10.09 15.79
N VAL A 504 -1.14 -11.17 15.06
CA VAL A 504 -2.13 -12.26 15.00
C VAL A 504 -1.76 -13.30 16.04
N SER A 505 -2.60 -13.43 17.08
CA SER A 505 -2.44 -14.43 18.13
C SER A 505 -2.68 -15.85 17.62
N PRO A 506 -2.19 -16.89 18.32
CA PRO A 506 -2.50 -18.27 17.95
C PRO A 506 -3.99 -18.58 17.91
N GLY A 507 -4.78 -18.01 18.85
CA GLY A 507 -6.24 -18.18 18.89
C GLY A 507 -6.90 -17.58 17.65
N VAL A 508 -6.55 -16.35 17.27
CA VAL A 508 -7.07 -15.69 16.07
C VAL A 508 -6.58 -16.40 14.80
N LEU A 509 -5.32 -16.84 14.74
CA LEU A 509 -4.79 -17.60 13.60
C LEU A 509 -5.60 -18.89 13.37
N ASN A 510 -5.93 -19.64 14.41
CA ASN A 510 -6.76 -20.84 14.30
C ASN A 510 -8.12 -20.52 13.65
N VAL A 511 -8.76 -19.41 14.05
CA VAL A 511 -10.01 -18.96 13.43
C VAL A 511 -9.81 -18.65 11.93
N LEU A 512 -8.71 -17.98 11.57
CA LEU A 512 -8.39 -17.65 10.18
C LEU A 512 -8.15 -18.92 9.33
N VAL A 513 -7.46 -19.90 9.88
CA VAL A 513 -7.19 -21.19 9.20
C VAL A 513 -8.48 -22.00 9.06
N GLU A 514 -9.23 -22.20 10.14
CA GLU A 514 -10.40 -23.08 10.15
C GLU A 514 -11.59 -22.52 9.37
N LYS A 515 -11.89 -21.22 9.55
CA LYS A 515 -13.06 -20.60 8.90
C LYS A 515 -12.78 -20.15 7.47
N PHE A 516 -11.57 -19.66 7.20
CA PHE A 516 -11.26 -18.99 5.92
C PHE A 516 -10.24 -19.75 5.08
N GLY A 517 -9.66 -20.85 5.56
CA GLY A 517 -8.68 -21.65 4.81
C GLY A 517 -7.39 -20.88 4.50
N LEU A 518 -6.98 -19.96 5.40
CA LEU A 518 -5.71 -19.26 5.28
C LEU A 518 -4.57 -20.24 5.55
N THR A 519 -3.59 -20.29 4.65
CA THR A 519 -2.45 -21.20 4.74
C THR A 519 -1.15 -20.37 4.77
N PRO A 520 -0.32 -20.49 5.81
CA PRO A 520 1.03 -19.93 5.77
C PRO A 520 1.84 -20.57 4.63
N VAL A 521 2.64 -19.75 3.92
CA VAL A 521 3.53 -20.28 2.86
C VAL A 521 4.64 -21.16 3.47
N ASP A 522 5.02 -22.20 2.74
CA ASP A 522 6.15 -23.09 3.06
C ASP A 522 7.25 -22.95 2.00
N THR A 523 7.49 -23.95 1.16
CA THR A 523 8.39 -23.84 0.01
C THR A 523 7.58 -23.70 -1.29
N PRO A 524 8.12 -23.04 -2.32
CA PRO A 524 7.41 -22.89 -3.61
C PRO A 524 7.01 -24.25 -4.21
N GLU A 525 7.88 -25.24 -4.12
CA GLU A 525 7.66 -26.60 -4.63
C GLU A 525 6.52 -27.30 -3.91
N HIS A 526 6.55 -27.27 -2.59
CA HIS A 526 5.54 -27.89 -1.74
C HIS A 526 4.17 -27.27 -1.99
N ASP A 527 4.10 -25.94 -1.91
CA ASP A 527 2.83 -25.21 -2.04
C ASP A 527 2.23 -25.36 -3.44
N LEU A 528 3.04 -25.22 -4.51
CA LEU A 528 2.57 -25.42 -5.88
C LEU A 528 2.07 -26.86 -6.10
N SER A 529 2.78 -27.87 -5.58
CA SER A 529 2.36 -29.27 -5.67
C SER A 529 1.04 -29.52 -4.96
N ALA A 530 0.87 -28.96 -3.74
CA ALA A 530 -0.36 -29.07 -2.97
C ALA A 530 -1.56 -28.43 -3.70
N ILE A 531 -1.37 -27.22 -4.25
CA ILE A 531 -2.40 -26.48 -4.99
C ILE A 531 -2.83 -27.26 -6.23
N MET A 532 -1.89 -27.71 -7.05
CA MET A 532 -2.20 -28.38 -8.30
C MET A 532 -2.84 -29.78 -8.07
N SER A 533 -2.47 -30.48 -6.98
CA SER A 533 -3.05 -31.78 -6.63
C SER A 533 -4.48 -31.67 -6.08
N ALA A 534 -4.81 -30.59 -5.38
CA ALA A 534 -6.14 -30.39 -4.78
C ALA A 534 -7.24 -30.10 -5.83
N LYS A 535 -6.86 -29.69 -7.04
CA LYS A 535 -7.78 -29.25 -8.13
C LYS A 535 -7.72 -30.15 -9.38
N SER A 536 -6.97 -31.23 -9.32
CA SER A 536 -7.00 -32.33 -10.30
C SER A 536 -8.05 -33.38 -9.93
#